data_1bf24ecf817dcb00140088c4a9e6d0c8
#
_entry.id   1bf24ecf817dcb00140088c4a9e6d0c8
#
_cell.length_a   1.000
_cell.length_b   1.000
_cell.length_c   1.000
_cell.angle_alpha   90.00
_cell.angle_beta   90.00
_cell.angle_gamma   90.00
#
_symmetry.space_group_name_H-M   'P 1'
#
loop_
_entity.id
_entity.type
_entity.pdbx_description
1 polymer ?
#
loop_
_entity_poly.entity_id
_entity_poly.type
_entity_poly.pdbx_seq_one_letter_code
_entity_poly.pdbx_strand_id
1 'polypeptide(L)'
;YTTLFRSEYLYLDLNTCERCMGTDKVLEGVLDELSNAFKMAGYSLEYHKVKIETAEMANAYRFLSSPTIRVNGRDICNSVQENNCGCCGDIAGTQVDCRVFSYNGETYEVPPAEMIAEAIMRMAFRPKVSSCCSGGYVLPDNLKKFFDGKHQKCCESTCSCGCC
;
A
#
# COMPACT_ATOMS: atom_id res chain seq x y z
N TYR A 1 22.05 -18.13 11.51
CA TYR A 1 21.08 -17.87 10.42
C TYR A 1 20.15 -16.74 10.84
N THR A 2 20.22 -15.60 10.14
CA THR A 2 19.30 -14.48 10.35
C THR A 2 18.07 -14.68 9.44
N THR A 3 16.90 -14.68 10.03
CA THR A 3 15.66 -14.78 9.25
C THR A 3 15.30 -13.42 8.68
N LEU A 4 15.18 -13.34 7.36
CA LEU A 4 14.78 -12.11 6.65
C LEU A 4 13.28 -11.87 6.82
N PHE A 5 12.95 -10.67 7.21
CA PHE A 5 11.59 -10.16 7.33
C PHE A 5 11.41 -8.97 6.41
N ARG A 6 10.62 -9.13 5.37
CA ARG A 6 10.41 -8.10 4.35
C ARG A 6 9.11 -7.35 4.60
N SER A 7 9.20 -6.04 4.74
CA SER A 7 8.07 -5.13 4.72
C SER A 7 8.02 -4.38 3.39
N GLU A 8 6.86 -4.32 2.77
CA GLU A 8 6.63 -3.63 1.49
C GLU A 8 5.52 -2.59 1.66
N TYR A 9 5.75 -1.42 1.13
CA TYR A 9 4.78 -0.34 1.04
C TYR A 9 4.41 -0.08 -0.40
N LEU A 10 3.17 -0.39 -0.77
CA LEU A 10 2.63 -0.22 -2.12
C LEU A 10 1.72 1.01 -2.14
N TYR A 11 1.95 1.93 -3.05
CA TYR A 11 1.24 3.21 -3.08
C TYR A 11 1.07 3.77 -4.50
N LEU A 12 0.12 4.69 -4.68
CA LEU A 12 -0.10 5.40 -5.93
C LEU A 12 0.72 6.68 -6.02
N ASP A 13 0.78 7.47 -4.95
CA ASP A 13 1.50 8.75 -4.94
C ASP A 13 2.01 9.13 -3.54
N LEU A 14 3.26 9.57 -3.46
CA LEU A 14 3.90 10.10 -2.25
C LEU A 14 4.24 11.60 -2.37
N ASN A 15 3.82 12.27 -3.44
CA ASN A 15 4.12 13.69 -3.63
C ASN A 15 2.98 14.59 -3.14
N THR A 16 1.73 14.18 -3.39
CA THR A 16 0.56 14.99 -3.11
C THR A 16 -0.49 14.26 -2.27
N CYS A 17 -0.48 12.94 -2.23
CA CYS A 17 -1.44 12.17 -1.46
C CYS A 17 -1.08 12.14 0.04
N GLU A 18 -1.73 12.96 0.84
CA GLU A 18 -1.51 13.08 2.29
C GLU A 18 -1.69 11.73 3.01
N ARG A 19 -2.66 10.92 2.58
CA ARG A 19 -2.92 9.59 3.15
C ARG A 19 -1.74 8.64 2.91
N CYS A 20 -1.21 8.61 1.68
CA CYS A 20 -0.04 7.80 1.37
C CYS A 20 1.21 8.29 2.09
N MET A 21 1.45 9.61 2.12
CA MET A 21 2.59 10.19 2.84
C MET A 21 2.51 9.96 4.35
N GLY A 22 1.34 10.14 4.93
CA GLY A 22 1.12 9.91 6.37
C GLY A 22 1.34 8.46 6.76
N THR A 23 0.79 7.52 5.99
CA THR A 23 0.95 6.08 6.23
C THR A 23 2.41 5.65 6.10
N ASP A 24 3.12 6.13 5.08
CA ASP A 24 4.54 5.86 4.88
C ASP A 24 5.38 6.32 6.08
N LYS A 25 5.15 7.54 6.55
CA LYS A 25 5.85 8.11 7.70
C LYS A 25 5.62 7.30 8.99
N VAL A 26 4.38 6.91 9.25
CA VAL A 26 4.07 6.08 10.43
C VAL A 26 4.73 4.70 10.32
N LEU A 27 4.67 4.08 9.14
CA LEU A 27 5.31 2.78 8.92
C LEU A 27 6.83 2.83 9.11
N GLU A 28 7.50 3.85 8.56
CA GLU A 28 8.94 4.04 8.76
C GLU A 28 9.29 4.18 10.24
N GLY A 29 8.54 4.99 10.99
CA GLY A 29 8.74 5.15 12.43
C GLY A 29 8.59 3.84 13.20
N VAL A 30 7.56 3.06 12.89
CA VAL A 30 7.33 1.75 13.52
C VAL A 30 8.46 0.76 13.19
N LEU A 31 8.91 0.71 11.94
CA LEU A 31 10.00 -0.19 11.54
C LEU A 31 11.32 0.18 12.23
N ASP A 32 11.60 1.47 12.39
CA ASP A 32 12.76 1.98 13.10
C ASP A 32 12.76 1.53 14.58
N GLU A 33 11.63 1.74 15.27
CA GLU A 33 11.47 1.34 16.67
C GLU A 33 11.57 -0.19 16.87
N LEU A 34 11.00 -0.96 15.94
CA LEU A 34 11.02 -2.42 16.01
C LEU A 34 12.36 -3.04 15.58
N SER A 35 13.21 -2.32 14.86
CA SER A 35 14.42 -2.87 14.24
C SER A 35 15.37 -3.52 15.24
N ASN A 36 15.57 -2.89 16.40
CA ASN A 36 16.45 -3.41 17.45
C ASN A 36 15.86 -4.68 18.09
N ALA A 37 14.57 -4.71 18.37
CA ALA A 37 13.91 -5.88 18.95
C ALA A 37 13.95 -7.07 17.99
N PHE A 38 13.69 -6.84 16.71
CA PHE A 38 13.78 -7.87 15.67
C PHE A 38 15.20 -8.40 15.51
N LYS A 39 16.20 -7.52 15.52
CA LYS A 39 17.61 -7.90 15.45
C LYS A 39 18.04 -8.76 16.64
N MET A 40 17.60 -8.42 17.86
CA MET A 40 17.83 -9.21 19.06
C MET A 40 17.17 -10.59 18.97
N ALA A 41 16.01 -10.70 18.31
CA ALA A 41 15.29 -11.96 18.07
C ALA A 41 15.83 -12.76 16.88
N GLY A 42 16.93 -12.34 16.22
CA GLY A 42 17.54 -13.03 15.10
C GLY A 42 16.89 -12.76 13.74
N TYR A 43 16.13 -11.68 13.63
CA TYR A 43 15.52 -11.24 12.38
C TYR A 43 16.26 -10.05 11.77
N SER A 44 16.25 -9.96 10.44
CA SER A 44 16.64 -8.77 9.69
C SER A 44 15.41 -8.17 9.02
N LEU A 45 15.16 -6.88 9.27
CA LEU A 45 14.08 -6.15 8.63
C LEU A 45 14.59 -5.53 7.33
N GLU A 46 13.86 -5.78 6.23
CA GLU A 46 14.02 -5.05 4.97
C GLU A 46 12.75 -4.26 4.70
N TYR A 47 12.90 -3.03 4.20
CA TYR A 47 11.79 -2.18 3.83
C TYR A 47 11.92 -1.74 2.36
N HIS A 48 10.84 -1.95 1.60
CA HIS A 48 10.76 -1.61 0.19
C HIS A 48 9.52 -0.77 -0.09
N LYS A 49 9.72 0.36 -0.76
CA LYS A 49 8.62 1.20 -1.27
C LYS A 49 8.44 0.91 -2.76
N VAL A 50 7.20 0.64 -3.16
CA VAL A 50 6.84 0.34 -4.55
C VAL A 50 5.72 1.27 -4.98
N LYS A 51 6.05 2.19 -5.88
CA LYS A 51 5.05 3.02 -6.54
C LYS A 51 4.37 2.22 -7.65
N ILE A 52 3.06 2.09 -7.54
CA ILE A 52 2.25 1.42 -8.57
C ILE A 52 1.84 2.47 -9.61
N GLU A 53 2.53 2.49 -10.73
CA GLU A 53 2.38 3.54 -11.74
C GLU A 53 1.42 3.18 -12.86
N THR A 54 1.22 1.88 -13.11
CA THR A 54 0.41 1.39 -14.21
C THR A 54 -0.51 0.24 -13.79
N ALA A 55 -1.52 -0.04 -14.60
CA ALA A 55 -2.42 -1.17 -14.41
C ALA A 55 -1.68 -2.52 -14.49
N GLU A 56 -0.64 -2.62 -15.33
CA GLU A 56 0.21 -3.81 -15.42
C GLU A 56 0.99 -4.05 -14.14
N MET A 57 1.54 -2.99 -13.53
CA MET A 57 2.18 -3.10 -12.21
C MET A 57 1.18 -3.52 -11.14
N ALA A 58 -0.01 -2.92 -11.12
CA ALA A 58 -1.06 -3.29 -10.18
C ALA A 58 -1.43 -4.78 -10.31
N ASN A 59 -1.49 -5.29 -11.54
CA ASN A 59 -1.74 -6.70 -11.81
C ASN A 59 -0.58 -7.59 -11.33
N ALA A 60 0.66 -7.22 -11.64
CA ALA A 60 1.86 -7.97 -11.24
C ALA A 60 2.00 -8.07 -9.71
N TYR A 61 1.72 -6.99 -9.01
CA TYR A 61 1.74 -6.94 -7.54
C TYR A 61 0.44 -7.39 -6.88
N ARG A 62 -0.60 -7.72 -7.66
CA ARG A 62 -1.96 -8.02 -7.15
C ARG A 62 -2.44 -6.94 -6.18
N PHE A 63 -2.26 -5.69 -6.58
CA PHE A 63 -2.52 -4.51 -5.78
C PHE A 63 -4.02 -4.20 -5.75
N LEU A 64 -4.61 -4.13 -4.57
CA LEU A 64 -6.06 -3.98 -4.41
C LEU A 64 -6.48 -2.55 -4.09
N SER A 65 -5.70 -1.82 -3.32
CA SER A 65 -6.03 -0.47 -2.87
C SER A 65 -4.80 0.29 -2.37
N SER A 66 -4.80 1.60 -2.47
CA SER A 66 -3.71 2.47 -2.01
C SER A 66 -4.08 3.19 -0.71
N PRO A 67 -3.18 3.24 0.28
CA PRO A 67 -1.92 2.51 0.38
C PRO A 67 -2.08 1.07 0.88
N THR A 68 -1.13 0.21 0.59
CA THR A 68 -1.08 -1.17 1.10
C THR A 68 0.24 -1.43 1.80
N ILE A 69 0.19 -2.02 2.98
CA ILE A 69 1.35 -2.50 3.73
C ILE A 69 1.35 -4.02 3.70
N ARG A 70 2.44 -4.62 3.27
CA ARG A 70 2.64 -6.07 3.26
C ARG A 70 3.83 -6.47 4.09
N VAL A 71 3.70 -7.61 4.73
CA VAL A 71 4.76 -8.25 5.48
C VAL A 71 4.95 -9.66 4.93
N ASN A 72 6.15 -9.96 4.46
CA ASN A 72 6.47 -11.22 3.76
C ASN A 72 5.44 -11.54 2.65
N GLY A 73 5.06 -10.53 1.87
CA GLY A 73 4.11 -10.63 0.76
C GLY A 73 2.63 -10.69 1.15
N ARG A 74 2.29 -10.61 2.44
CA ARG A 74 0.91 -10.68 2.94
C ARG A 74 0.47 -9.32 3.45
N ASP A 75 -0.75 -8.90 3.09
CA ASP A 75 -1.37 -7.68 3.61
C ASP A 75 -1.52 -7.74 5.12
N ILE A 76 -1.22 -6.64 5.81
CA ILE A 76 -1.39 -6.53 7.27
C ILE A 76 -2.87 -6.52 7.70
N CYS A 77 -3.77 -6.20 6.78
CA CYS A 77 -5.22 -6.17 7.01
C CYS A 77 -5.90 -7.34 6.31
N ASN A 78 -6.91 -7.91 6.96
CA ASN A 78 -7.68 -9.04 6.41
C ASN A 78 -8.72 -8.60 5.37
N SER A 79 -9.10 -7.33 5.37
CA SER A 79 -10.11 -6.77 4.46
C SER A 79 -9.65 -5.43 3.89
N VAL A 80 -10.18 -5.08 2.73
CA VAL A 80 -9.98 -3.79 2.08
C VAL A 80 -11.25 -2.97 2.24
N GLN A 81 -11.12 -1.80 2.86
CA GLN A 81 -12.15 -0.77 2.95
C GLN A 81 -11.61 0.51 2.34
N GLU A 82 -12.44 1.24 1.65
CA GLU A 82 -12.06 2.45 0.92
C GLU A 82 -13.07 3.57 1.15
N ASN A 83 -12.57 4.81 1.07
CA ASN A 83 -13.40 6.00 0.98
C ASN A 83 -12.75 7.03 0.04
N ASN A 84 -13.51 8.06 -0.31
CA ASN A 84 -13.06 9.10 -1.23
C ASN A 84 -11.70 9.70 -0.81
N CYS A 85 -10.82 9.83 -1.79
CA CYS A 85 -9.52 10.47 -1.66
C CYS A 85 -9.41 11.65 -2.62
N GLY A 86 -9.49 12.88 -2.09
CA GLY A 86 -9.38 14.09 -2.90
C GLY A 86 -8.07 14.17 -3.68
N CYS A 87 -6.95 13.89 -3.04
CA CYS A 87 -5.62 13.97 -3.68
C CYS A 87 -5.51 13.03 -4.89
N CYS A 88 -5.93 11.76 -4.75
CA CYS A 88 -5.91 10.82 -5.87
C CYS A 88 -6.95 11.17 -6.94
N GLY A 89 -8.09 11.72 -6.53
CA GLY A 89 -9.09 12.27 -7.44
C GLY A 89 -8.55 13.43 -8.26
N ASP A 90 -7.82 14.33 -7.66
CA ASP A 90 -7.16 15.45 -8.35
C ASP A 90 -6.11 14.99 -9.36
N ILE A 91 -5.32 13.95 -9.02
CA ILE A 91 -4.35 13.36 -9.94
C ILE A 91 -5.06 12.73 -11.15
N ALA A 92 -6.12 11.98 -10.91
CA ALA A 92 -6.85 11.25 -11.95
C ALA A 92 -7.86 12.12 -12.73
N GLY A 93 -8.29 13.24 -12.16
CA GLY A 93 -9.38 14.07 -12.73
C GLY A 93 -10.76 13.43 -12.61
N THR A 94 -10.91 12.43 -11.75
CA THR A 94 -12.17 11.74 -11.47
C THR A 94 -12.16 11.27 -10.01
N GLN A 95 -13.34 10.93 -9.49
CA GLN A 95 -13.42 10.41 -8.13
C GLN A 95 -12.65 9.10 -7.98
N VAL A 96 -11.74 9.08 -7.01
CA VAL A 96 -10.94 7.90 -6.66
C VAL A 96 -11.06 7.67 -5.16
N ASP A 97 -11.26 6.42 -4.79
CA ASP A 97 -11.26 6.00 -3.40
C ASP A 97 -9.89 5.44 -3.02
N CYS A 98 -9.46 5.71 -1.80
CA CYS A 98 -8.25 5.15 -1.23
C CYS A 98 -8.57 4.38 0.05
N ARG A 99 -7.63 3.52 0.42
CA ARG A 99 -7.79 2.63 1.55
C ARG A 99 -7.96 3.37 2.86
N VAL A 100 -8.83 2.84 3.70
CA VAL A 100 -8.96 3.17 5.11
C VAL A 100 -8.68 1.93 5.96
N PHE A 101 -8.30 2.15 7.21
CA PHE A 101 -7.88 1.11 8.13
C PHE A 101 -8.82 1.06 9.32
N SER A 102 -9.35 -0.11 9.64
CA SER A 102 -10.18 -0.32 10.81
C SER A 102 -9.35 -0.93 11.94
N TYR A 103 -9.35 -0.26 13.11
CA TYR A 103 -8.63 -0.70 14.28
C TYR A 103 -9.39 -0.33 15.55
N ASN A 104 -9.62 -1.30 16.44
CA ASN A 104 -10.34 -1.10 17.69
C ASN A 104 -11.72 -0.44 17.55
N GLY A 105 -12.44 -0.76 16.46
CA GLY A 105 -13.79 -0.22 16.19
C GLY A 105 -13.81 1.16 15.55
N GLU A 106 -12.66 1.77 15.30
CA GLU A 106 -12.53 3.05 14.62
C GLU A 106 -11.93 2.88 13.21
N THR A 107 -12.19 3.86 12.35
CA THR A 107 -11.67 3.89 10.97
C THR A 107 -10.69 5.04 10.80
N TYR A 108 -9.54 4.74 10.23
CA TYR A 108 -8.44 5.68 10.03
C TYR A 108 -8.06 5.79 8.56
N GLU A 109 -7.79 6.99 8.10
CA GLU A 109 -7.18 7.24 6.78
C GLU A 109 -5.67 6.99 6.79
N VAL A 110 -5.04 7.29 7.93
CA VAL A 110 -3.66 6.94 8.23
C VAL A 110 -3.67 6.00 9.43
N PRO A 111 -3.20 4.76 9.30
CA PRO A 111 -3.26 3.79 10.39
C PRO A 111 -2.42 4.24 11.58
N PRO A 112 -2.89 4.04 12.82
CA PRO A 112 -2.10 4.34 14.00
C PRO A 112 -0.89 3.42 14.11
N ALA A 113 0.19 3.91 14.73
CA ALA A 113 1.44 3.16 14.88
C ALA A 113 1.24 1.80 15.59
N GLU A 114 0.35 1.77 16.59
CA GLU A 114 0.02 0.56 17.35
C GLU A 114 -0.57 -0.54 16.45
N MET A 115 -1.45 -0.18 15.52
CA MET A 115 -2.03 -1.11 14.55
C MET A 115 -0.96 -1.74 13.69
N ILE A 116 -0.05 -0.93 13.15
CA ILE A 116 1.04 -1.40 12.29
C ILE A 116 2.00 -2.28 13.08
N ALA A 117 2.42 -1.84 14.26
CA ALA A 117 3.35 -2.57 15.13
C ALA A 117 2.77 -3.94 15.53
N GLU A 118 1.52 -3.97 15.97
CA GLU A 118 0.82 -5.22 16.32
C GLU A 118 0.75 -6.18 15.12
N ALA A 119 0.40 -5.68 13.95
CA ALA A 119 0.30 -6.49 12.75
C ALA A 119 1.67 -7.07 12.35
N ILE A 120 2.73 -6.26 12.37
CA ILE A 120 4.10 -6.71 12.06
C ILE A 120 4.55 -7.79 13.03
N MET A 121 4.41 -7.55 14.34
CA MET A 121 4.80 -8.53 15.36
C MET A 121 4.00 -9.82 15.24
N ARG A 122 2.69 -9.74 15.05
CA ARG A 122 1.82 -10.90 14.87
C ARG A 122 2.24 -11.73 13.65
N MET A 123 2.59 -11.08 12.54
CA MET A 123 2.99 -11.78 11.32
C MET A 123 4.40 -12.35 11.40
N ALA A 124 5.30 -11.71 12.14
CA ALA A 124 6.66 -12.18 12.35
C ALA A 124 6.72 -13.46 13.19
N PHE A 125 5.92 -13.52 14.25
CA PHE A 125 6.01 -14.58 15.25
C PHE A 125 4.92 -15.66 15.12
N ARG A 126 4.00 -15.56 14.15
CA ARG A 126 3.06 -16.63 13.85
C ARG A 126 3.66 -17.68 12.92
N PRO A 127 3.38 -18.98 13.15
CA PRO A 127 3.76 -20.03 12.21
C PRO A 127 3.15 -19.73 10.82
N LYS A 128 3.91 -20.01 9.76
CA LYS A 128 3.44 -19.90 8.37
C LYS A 128 2.26 -20.85 8.15
N VAL A 129 1.04 -20.34 8.26
CA VAL A 129 -0.11 -21.06 7.73
C VAL A 129 -0.13 -20.77 6.22
N SER A 130 0.18 -21.78 5.43
CA SER A 130 0.05 -21.72 3.98
C SER A 130 -1.43 -21.62 3.63
N SER A 131 -1.94 -20.42 3.43
CA SER A 131 -3.26 -20.24 2.85
C SER A 131 -3.13 -20.34 1.33
N CYS A 132 -3.53 -21.47 0.78
CA CYS A 132 -3.75 -21.65 -0.65
C CYS A 132 -5.04 -20.94 -1.05
N CYS A 133 -5.02 -19.61 -1.14
CA CYS A 133 -6.08 -18.88 -1.81
C CYS A 133 -5.64 -18.58 -3.24
N SER A 134 -5.86 -19.55 -4.12
CA SER A 134 -5.73 -19.41 -5.57
C SER A 134 -6.95 -18.70 -6.17
N GLY A 135 -7.33 -17.56 -5.63
CA GLY A 135 -8.28 -16.66 -6.27
C GLY A 135 -7.56 -15.88 -7.38
N GLY A 136 -8.10 -15.86 -8.60
CA GLY A 136 -7.58 -15.01 -9.68
C GLY A 136 -7.64 -13.53 -9.24
N TYR A 137 -6.57 -12.77 -9.51
CA TYR A 137 -6.58 -11.32 -9.30
C TYR A 137 -7.36 -10.64 -10.43
N VAL A 138 -8.23 -9.71 -10.08
CA VAL A 138 -8.91 -8.82 -11.02
C VAL A 138 -8.57 -7.39 -10.60
N LEU A 139 -8.11 -6.57 -11.55
CA LEU A 139 -7.81 -5.17 -11.30
C LEU A 139 -9.07 -4.45 -10.80
N PRO A 140 -9.07 -3.87 -9.60
CA PRO A 140 -10.23 -3.16 -9.07
C PRO A 140 -10.64 -1.97 -9.96
N ASP A 141 -11.94 -1.72 -10.08
CA ASP A 141 -12.47 -0.63 -10.90
C ASP A 141 -11.98 0.74 -10.46
N ASN A 142 -11.76 0.92 -9.16
CA ASN A 142 -11.21 2.15 -8.60
C ASN A 142 -9.78 2.43 -9.10
N LEU A 143 -8.94 1.41 -9.19
CA LEU A 143 -7.59 1.53 -9.75
C LEU A 143 -7.62 1.75 -11.27
N LYS A 144 -8.54 1.11 -11.99
CA LYS A 144 -8.73 1.40 -13.43
C LYS A 144 -9.04 2.89 -13.65
N LYS A 145 -10.00 3.43 -12.90
CA LYS A 145 -10.35 4.86 -12.97
C LYS A 145 -9.14 5.76 -12.71
N PHE A 146 -8.31 5.42 -11.72
CA PHE A 146 -7.12 6.19 -11.41
C PHE A 146 -6.12 6.20 -12.57
N PHE A 147 -5.76 5.04 -13.10
CA PHE A 147 -4.78 4.93 -14.18
C PHE A 147 -5.29 5.53 -15.50
N ASP A 148 -6.54 5.27 -15.86
CA ASP A 148 -7.17 5.82 -17.07
C ASP A 148 -7.24 7.35 -17.00
N GLY A 149 -7.70 7.90 -15.88
CA GLY A 149 -7.78 9.34 -15.67
C GLY A 149 -6.41 10.04 -15.66
N LYS A 150 -5.41 9.41 -15.04
CA LYS A 150 -4.03 9.90 -15.06
C LYS A 150 -3.46 9.94 -16.48
N HIS A 151 -3.71 8.88 -17.27
CA HIS A 151 -3.26 8.81 -18.67
C HIS A 151 -3.94 9.89 -19.52
N GLN A 152 -5.24 10.10 -19.36
CA GLN A 152 -5.99 11.11 -20.09
C GLN A 152 -5.48 12.53 -19.79
N LYS A 153 -5.22 12.86 -18.54
CA LYS A 153 -4.63 14.15 -18.16
C LYS A 153 -3.24 14.38 -18.75
N CYS A 154 -2.41 13.33 -18.80
CA CYS A 154 -1.11 13.43 -19.46
C CYS A 154 -1.25 13.75 -20.95
N CYS A 155 -2.20 13.13 -21.65
CA CYS A 155 -2.46 13.40 -23.07
C CYS A 155 -2.97 14.81 -23.31
N GLU A 156 -3.84 15.34 -22.46
CA GLU A 156 -4.37 16.70 -22.56
C GLU A 156 -3.28 17.76 -22.29
N SER A 157 -2.34 17.48 -21.37
CA SER A 157 -1.25 18.41 -21.03
C SER A 157 -0.13 18.41 -22.07
N THR A 158 0.00 17.37 -22.88
CA THR A 158 1.07 17.19 -23.89
C THR A 158 0.62 17.47 -25.32
N CYS A 159 -0.61 17.93 -25.54
CA CYS A 159 -1.15 18.27 -26.86
C CYS A 159 -0.46 19.46 -27.57
N SER A 160 0.77 19.81 -27.19
CA SER A 160 1.64 20.74 -27.93
C SER A 160 2.74 20.06 -28.76
N CYS A 161 2.85 18.73 -28.72
CA CYS A 161 3.79 17.97 -29.55
C CYS A 161 3.09 16.71 -30.09
N GLY A 162 2.83 16.71 -31.39
CA GLY A 162 2.17 15.62 -32.11
C GLY A 162 2.86 14.27 -31.93
N CYS A 163 2.26 13.43 -31.12
CA CYS A 163 2.46 11.99 -31.07
C CYS A 163 1.10 11.38 -30.67
N CYS A 164 0.27 11.09 -31.67
CA CYS A 164 -0.70 10.01 -31.62
C CYS A 164 -0.12 8.81 -32.35
#